data_bae3aba3b343a37c1fa04c4944db8103
#
_entry.id   bae3aba3b343a37c1fa04c4944db8103
#
_cell.length_a   1.000
_cell.length_b   1.000
_cell.length_c   1.000
_cell.angle_alpha   90.00
_cell.angle_beta   90.00
_cell.angle_gamma   90.00
#
_symmetry.space_group_name_H-M   'P 1'
#
loop_
_entity.id
_entity.type
_entity.pdbx_description
1 polymer ?
#
loop_
_entity_poly.entity_id
_entity_poly.type
_entity_poly.pdbx_seq_one_letter_code
_entity_poly.pdbx_strand_id
1 'polypeptide(L)'
;MAITIKPALRKNPQDKAAAAKYYAQVVLAPEMKQKQIVDQIADRCTLTGSDIKAVLDALMVVIKRNLANGSPVRLGDLGSFRPSVSGKGTEDASKCGASSVKKARVIYVPSAEIKEAVSMYSFSKAGASAANEDG
;
A
#
# COMPACT_ATOMS: atom_id res chain seq x y z
N MET A 1 -6.51 20.00 -1.47
CA MET A 1 -5.43 19.05 -1.76
C MET A 1 -5.90 18.03 -2.78
N ALA A 2 -5.12 17.82 -3.80
CA ALA A 2 -5.47 16.87 -4.86
C ALA A 2 -4.27 15.98 -5.17
N ILE A 3 -4.56 14.73 -5.52
CA ILE A 3 -3.53 13.81 -5.98
C ILE A 3 -3.17 14.18 -7.42
N THR A 4 -1.89 14.41 -7.67
CA THR A 4 -1.42 14.74 -9.01
C THR A 4 -1.33 13.47 -9.85
N ILE A 5 -1.92 13.49 -11.04
CA ILE A 5 -1.87 12.38 -11.99
C ILE A 5 -1.25 12.83 -13.31
N LYS A 6 -0.73 11.85 -14.04
CA LYS A 6 -0.23 12.05 -15.40
C LYS A 6 -0.68 10.90 -16.29
N PRO A 7 -0.83 11.14 -17.61
CA PRO A 7 -1.10 10.03 -18.51
C PRO A 7 0.13 9.15 -18.67
N ALA A 8 -0.10 7.85 -18.67
CA ALA A 8 0.93 6.84 -18.91
C ALA A 8 0.48 5.91 -20.01
N LEU A 9 1.33 5.74 -21.02
CA LEU A 9 1.03 4.86 -22.15
C LEU A 9 1.26 3.41 -21.75
N ARG A 10 0.24 2.57 -21.93
CA ARG A 10 0.33 1.15 -21.61
C ARG A 10 -0.25 0.30 -22.74
N LYS A 11 0.43 -0.80 -23.03
CA LYS A 11 -0.07 -1.81 -23.95
C LYS A 11 -0.77 -2.90 -23.18
N ASN A 12 -1.82 -3.47 -23.79
CA ASN A 12 -2.48 -4.62 -23.22
C ASN A 12 -1.57 -5.84 -23.33
N PRO A 13 -1.13 -6.46 -22.22
CA PRO A 13 -0.24 -7.61 -22.28
C PRO A 13 -0.91 -8.86 -22.86
N GLN A 14 -2.25 -8.92 -22.85
CA GLN A 14 -2.99 -10.05 -23.39
C GLN A 14 -3.27 -9.92 -24.89
N ASP A 15 -3.24 -8.72 -25.42
CA ASP A 15 -3.48 -8.46 -26.83
C ASP A 15 -2.43 -7.48 -27.35
N LYS A 16 -1.37 -8.04 -27.93
CA LYS A 16 -0.26 -7.26 -28.48
C LYS A 16 -0.65 -6.48 -29.74
N ALA A 17 -1.74 -6.89 -30.39
CA ALA A 17 -2.24 -6.20 -31.57
C ALA A 17 -3.11 -4.99 -31.23
N ALA A 18 -3.59 -4.87 -30.00
CA ALA A 18 -4.38 -3.72 -29.57
C ALA A 18 -3.50 -2.47 -29.50
N ALA A 19 -4.08 -1.33 -29.89
CA ALA A 19 -3.41 -0.04 -29.78
C ALA A 19 -3.14 0.28 -28.31
N ALA A 20 -1.97 0.83 -28.00
CA ALA A 20 -1.65 1.29 -26.65
C ALA A 20 -2.56 2.44 -26.27
N LYS A 21 -2.97 2.48 -25.01
CA LYS A 21 -3.84 3.53 -24.47
C LYS A 21 -3.16 4.25 -23.32
N TYR A 22 -3.59 5.46 -23.07
CA TYR A 22 -3.13 6.23 -21.93
C TYR A 22 -4.02 5.97 -20.73
N TYR A 23 -3.40 5.76 -19.59
CA TYR A 23 -4.08 5.57 -18.30
C TYR A 23 -3.54 6.58 -17.30
N ALA A 24 -4.41 7.02 -16.40
CA ALA A 24 -3.99 7.92 -15.33
C ALA A 24 -3.04 7.19 -14.37
N GLN A 25 -1.94 7.83 -14.07
CA GLN A 25 -0.95 7.32 -13.12
C GLN A 25 -0.64 8.40 -12.10
N VAL A 26 -0.55 8.01 -10.82
CA VAL A 26 -0.23 8.93 -9.74
C VAL A 26 1.21 9.42 -9.89
N VAL A 27 1.39 10.73 -9.76
CA VAL A 27 2.71 11.32 -9.57
C VAL A 27 2.95 11.37 -8.06
N LEU A 28 3.89 10.56 -7.58
CA LEU A 28 4.12 10.44 -6.15
C LEU A 28 4.69 11.74 -5.59
N ALA A 29 4.06 12.21 -4.52
CA ALA A 29 4.58 13.33 -3.72
C ALA A 29 5.79 12.86 -2.91
N PRO A 30 6.56 13.80 -2.30
CA PRO A 30 7.67 13.40 -1.44
C PRO A 30 7.23 12.45 -0.33
N GLU A 31 8.09 11.49 -0.03
CA GLU A 31 7.81 10.45 0.95
C GLU A 31 7.68 11.02 2.36
N MET A 32 6.65 10.60 3.08
CA MET A 32 6.48 10.88 4.50
C MET A 32 7.28 9.84 5.29
N LYS A 33 8.40 10.25 5.88
CA LYS A 33 9.28 9.33 6.60
C LYS A 33 8.81 9.13 8.04
N GLN A 34 9.29 8.04 8.65
CA GLN A 34 8.88 7.68 10.00
C GLN A 34 9.06 8.80 11.01
N LYS A 35 10.18 9.53 10.94
CA LYS A 35 10.42 10.65 11.85
C LYS A 35 9.32 11.70 11.78
N GLN A 36 8.89 12.03 10.57
CA GLN A 36 7.83 12.99 10.36
C GLN A 36 6.48 12.48 10.87
N ILE A 37 6.22 11.18 10.68
CA ILE A 37 5.01 10.54 11.20
C ILE A 37 5.00 10.58 12.72
N VAL A 38 6.12 10.25 13.36
CA VAL A 38 6.26 10.28 14.82
C VAL A 38 6.01 11.69 15.35
N ASP A 39 6.57 12.70 14.71
CA ASP A 39 6.38 14.10 15.11
C ASP A 39 4.91 14.52 15.01
N GLN A 40 4.23 14.14 13.92
CA GLN A 40 2.81 14.46 13.75
C GLN A 40 1.93 13.75 14.77
N ILE A 41 2.26 12.52 15.15
CA ILE A 41 1.54 11.79 16.16
C ILE A 41 1.76 12.44 17.54
N ALA A 42 3.01 12.82 17.84
CA ALA A 42 3.33 13.47 19.11
C ALA A 42 2.53 14.77 19.31
N ASP A 43 2.26 15.49 18.23
CA ASP A 43 1.44 16.71 18.29
C ASP A 43 -0.02 16.44 18.63
N ARG A 44 -0.49 15.21 18.47
CA ARG A 44 -1.89 14.83 18.67
C ARG A 44 -2.15 14.08 19.95
N CYS A 45 -1.12 13.70 20.68
CA CYS A 45 -1.27 12.91 21.90
C CYS A 45 -0.26 13.35 22.95
N THR A 46 -0.33 12.75 24.12
CA THR A 46 0.52 13.11 25.27
C THR A 46 1.85 12.33 25.29
N LEU A 47 2.04 11.40 24.33
CA LEU A 47 3.25 10.60 24.27
C LEU A 47 4.41 11.39 23.65
N THR A 48 5.62 11.09 24.09
CA THR A 48 6.82 11.65 23.47
C THR A 48 7.14 10.92 22.16
N GLY A 49 7.97 11.53 21.32
CA GLY A 49 8.42 10.87 20.09
C GLY A 49 9.09 9.53 20.36
N SER A 50 9.87 9.42 21.44
CA SER A 50 10.52 8.16 21.83
C SER A 50 9.51 7.08 22.18
N ASP A 51 8.45 7.43 22.90
CA ASP A 51 7.39 6.50 23.27
C ASP A 51 6.68 6.00 22.01
N ILE A 52 6.38 6.90 21.08
CA ILE A 52 5.69 6.55 19.83
C ILE A 52 6.56 5.61 19.00
N LYS A 53 7.85 5.89 18.89
CA LYS A 53 8.77 5.02 18.17
C LYS A 53 8.83 3.63 18.81
N ALA A 54 8.86 3.58 20.14
CA ALA A 54 8.86 2.31 20.87
C ALA A 54 7.59 1.51 20.58
N VAL A 55 6.44 2.16 20.52
CA VAL A 55 5.17 1.51 20.17
C VAL A 55 5.22 0.96 18.74
N LEU A 56 5.72 1.75 17.79
CA LEU A 56 5.83 1.31 16.39
C LEU A 56 6.78 0.12 16.24
N ASP A 57 7.91 0.14 16.96
CA ASP A 57 8.86 -0.97 16.95
C ASP A 57 8.24 -2.24 17.54
N ALA A 58 7.49 -2.11 18.63
CA ALA A 58 6.79 -3.23 19.26
C ALA A 58 5.70 -3.78 18.32
N LEU A 59 4.97 -2.89 17.66
CA LEU A 59 3.96 -3.29 16.69
C LEU A 59 4.57 -4.10 15.55
N MET A 60 5.73 -3.69 15.04
CA MET A 60 6.42 -4.41 13.99
C MET A 60 6.79 -5.83 14.43
N VAL A 61 7.25 -6.00 15.67
CA VAL A 61 7.57 -7.32 16.22
C VAL A 61 6.32 -8.20 16.28
N VAL A 62 5.21 -7.63 16.75
CA VAL A 62 3.94 -8.37 16.84
C VAL A 62 3.46 -8.80 15.45
N ILE A 63 3.52 -7.89 14.47
CA ILE A 63 3.09 -8.20 13.11
C ILE A 63 3.95 -9.33 12.52
N LYS A 64 5.27 -9.22 12.61
CA LYS A 64 6.18 -10.24 12.06
C LYS A 64 5.94 -11.61 12.67
N ARG A 65 5.75 -11.65 13.98
CA ARG A 65 5.57 -12.90 14.70
C ARG A 65 4.27 -13.59 14.31
N ASN A 66 3.19 -12.84 14.20
CA ASN A 66 1.89 -13.40 13.85
C ASN A 66 1.82 -13.82 12.38
N LEU A 67 2.42 -13.02 11.48
CA LEU A 67 2.50 -13.42 10.07
C LEU A 67 3.31 -14.70 9.88
N ALA A 68 4.37 -14.89 10.68
CA ALA A 68 5.17 -16.13 10.63
C ALA A 68 4.36 -17.35 11.01
N ASN A 69 3.35 -17.20 11.86
CA ASN A 69 2.42 -18.27 12.23
C ASN A 69 1.26 -18.43 11.25
N GLY A 70 1.23 -17.65 10.18
CA GLY A 70 0.15 -17.70 9.22
C GLY A 70 -1.10 -16.94 9.62
N SER A 71 -1.06 -16.18 10.71
CA SER A 71 -2.21 -15.45 11.21
C SER A 71 -2.34 -14.10 10.52
N PRO A 72 -3.53 -13.75 9.99
CA PRO A 72 -3.79 -12.36 9.60
C PRO A 72 -3.74 -11.46 10.82
N VAL A 73 -3.23 -10.24 10.64
CA VAL A 73 -3.15 -9.23 11.70
C VAL A 73 -4.08 -8.08 11.33
N ARG A 74 -5.13 -7.88 12.12
CA ARG A 74 -6.10 -6.81 11.89
C ARG A 74 -5.81 -5.66 12.86
N LEU A 75 -5.55 -4.49 12.31
CA LEU A 75 -5.21 -3.29 13.06
C LEU A 75 -6.39 -2.31 13.14
N GLY A 76 -7.61 -2.83 13.21
CA GLY A 76 -8.80 -1.98 13.27
C GLY A 76 -8.91 -1.07 12.06
N ASP A 77 -9.04 0.22 12.29
CA ASP A 77 -9.25 1.21 11.23
C ASP A 77 -8.04 1.42 10.31
N LEU A 78 -6.88 0.90 10.69
CA LEU A 78 -5.70 0.96 9.81
C LEU A 78 -5.77 -0.05 8.68
N GLY A 79 -6.53 -1.12 8.84
CA GLY A 79 -6.58 -2.20 7.89
C GLY A 79 -5.96 -3.48 8.43
N SER A 80 -5.64 -4.40 7.54
CA SER A 80 -5.10 -5.69 7.96
C SER A 80 -3.97 -6.14 7.06
N PHE A 81 -3.11 -7.00 7.64
CA PHE A 81 -2.03 -7.66 6.91
C PHE A 81 -2.27 -9.16 6.95
N ARG A 82 -1.99 -9.84 5.84
CA ARG A 82 -2.08 -11.29 5.79
C ARG A 82 -0.91 -11.86 5.00
N PRO A 83 -0.44 -13.06 5.37
CA PRO A 83 0.59 -13.73 4.60
C PRO A 83 -0.02 -14.34 3.34
N SER A 84 0.77 -14.42 2.29
CA SER A 84 0.41 -15.09 1.05
C SER A 84 1.66 -15.72 0.47
N VAL A 85 1.48 -16.73 -0.35
CA VAL A 85 2.59 -17.41 -1.01
C VAL A 85 2.33 -17.53 -2.49
N SER A 86 3.41 -17.62 -3.25
CA SER A 86 3.36 -17.95 -4.66
C SER A 86 4.37 -19.07 -4.95
N GLY A 87 4.09 -19.88 -5.96
CA GLY A 87 4.96 -20.96 -6.32
C GLY A 87 4.50 -21.66 -7.58
N LYS A 88 5.10 -22.81 -7.88
CA LYS A 88 4.72 -23.60 -9.02
C LYS A 88 3.43 -24.37 -8.76
N GLY A 89 2.58 -24.41 -9.77
CA GLY A 89 1.46 -25.34 -9.77
C GLY A 89 1.96 -26.79 -9.90
N THR A 90 1.22 -27.70 -9.32
CA THR A 90 1.47 -29.14 -9.46
C THR A 90 0.22 -29.81 -10.00
N GLU A 91 0.41 -30.92 -10.74
CA GLU A 91 -0.73 -31.66 -11.29
C GLU A 91 -1.51 -32.43 -10.24
N ASP A 92 -0.84 -32.75 -9.14
CA ASP A 92 -1.40 -33.58 -8.09
C ASP A 92 -1.30 -32.85 -6.75
N ALA A 93 -2.41 -32.81 -6.02
CA ALA A 93 -2.46 -32.15 -4.71
C ALA A 93 -1.45 -32.75 -3.73
N SER A 94 -1.14 -34.04 -3.84
CA SER A 94 -0.17 -34.69 -2.97
C SER A 94 1.26 -34.18 -3.17
N LYS A 95 1.55 -33.60 -4.34
CA LYS A 95 2.86 -33.04 -4.67
C LYS A 95 2.98 -31.56 -4.29
N CYS A 96 1.87 -30.92 -3.95
CA CYS A 96 1.83 -29.52 -3.57
C CYS A 96 2.02 -29.38 -2.07
N GLY A 97 3.11 -28.77 -1.67
CA GLY A 97 3.44 -28.57 -0.26
C GLY A 97 4.46 -27.47 -0.07
N ALA A 98 5.16 -27.52 1.05
CA ALA A 98 6.14 -26.49 1.40
C ALA A 98 7.19 -26.26 0.31
N SER A 99 7.62 -27.33 -0.35
CA SER A 99 8.63 -27.26 -1.42
C SER A 99 8.11 -26.59 -2.68
N SER A 100 6.79 -26.43 -2.84
CA SER A 100 6.19 -25.73 -3.98
C SER A 100 6.21 -24.23 -3.82
N VAL A 101 6.43 -23.72 -2.61
CA VAL A 101 6.46 -22.28 -2.33
C VAL A 101 7.76 -21.70 -2.82
N LYS A 102 7.68 -20.70 -3.69
CA LYS A 102 8.85 -19.96 -4.17
C LYS A 102 9.06 -18.68 -3.41
N LYS A 103 7.98 -18.00 -3.04
CA LYS A 103 8.06 -16.68 -2.44
C LYS A 103 6.90 -16.47 -1.49
N ALA A 104 7.21 -15.91 -0.32
CA ALA A 104 6.20 -15.42 0.60
C ALA A 104 6.02 -13.93 0.41
N ARG A 105 4.80 -13.46 0.58
CA ARG A 105 4.43 -12.05 0.48
C ARG A 105 3.53 -11.66 1.63
N VAL A 106 3.42 -10.36 1.86
CA VAL A 106 2.40 -9.81 2.74
C VAL A 106 1.43 -9.00 1.88
N ILE A 107 0.15 -9.16 2.15
CA ILE A 107 -0.91 -8.42 1.48
C ILE A 107 -1.53 -7.49 2.50
N TYR A 108 -1.56 -6.20 2.18
CA TYR A 108 -2.27 -5.20 2.97
C TYR A 108 -3.68 -5.01 2.41
N VAL A 109 -4.68 -5.07 3.28
CA VAL A 109 -6.07 -4.81 2.93
C VAL A 109 -6.52 -3.58 3.72
N PRO A 110 -6.87 -2.49 3.05
CA PRO A 110 -7.32 -1.28 3.74
C PRO A 110 -8.65 -1.50 4.44
N SER A 111 -8.84 -0.76 5.54
CA SER A 111 -10.11 -0.77 6.27
C SER A 111 -11.22 -0.09 5.46
N ALA A 112 -12.45 -0.29 5.89
CA ALA A 112 -13.59 0.42 5.29
C ALA A 112 -13.44 1.93 5.40
N GLU A 113 -12.91 2.42 6.51
CA GLU A 113 -12.69 3.85 6.74
C GLU A 113 -11.68 4.43 5.75
N ILE A 114 -10.56 3.74 5.52
CA ILE A 114 -9.58 4.18 4.54
C ILE A 114 -10.16 4.14 3.12
N LYS A 115 -10.90 3.10 2.78
CA LYS A 115 -11.54 2.99 1.46
C LYS A 115 -12.53 4.14 1.23
N GLU A 116 -13.30 4.49 2.23
CA GLU A 116 -14.23 5.61 2.15
C GLU A 116 -13.49 6.92 1.95
N ALA A 117 -12.44 7.16 2.71
CA ALA A 117 -11.62 8.36 2.55
C ALA A 117 -11.05 8.47 1.14
N VAL A 118 -10.51 7.37 0.61
CA VAL A 118 -9.92 7.34 -0.74
C VAL A 118 -10.98 7.66 -1.80
N SER A 119 -12.22 7.22 -1.61
CA SER A 119 -13.30 7.48 -2.57
C SER A 119 -13.64 8.97 -2.69
N MET A 120 -13.25 9.76 -1.71
CA MET A 120 -13.53 11.20 -1.67
C MET A 120 -12.34 12.06 -2.13
N TYR A 121 -11.20 11.45 -2.46
CA TYR A 121 -10.03 12.20 -2.88
C TYR A 121 -10.25 12.84 -4.24
N SER A 122 -9.64 14.01 -4.43
CA SER A 122 -9.68 14.72 -5.71
C SER A 122 -8.36 14.53 -6.45
N PHE A 123 -8.42 14.78 -7.77
CA PHE A 123 -7.27 14.57 -8.64
C PHE A 123 -7.05 15.78 -9.51
N SER A 124 -5.78 16.09 -9.81
CA SER A 124 -5.41 17.14 -10.76
C SER A 124 -4.33 16.62 -11.69
N LYS A 125 -4.39 17.05 -12.96
CA LYS A 125 -3.41 16.64 -13.95
C LYS A 125 -2.10 17.40 -13.74
N ALA A 126 -0.98 16.73 -13.88
CA ALA A 126 0.33 17.35 -13.76
C ALA A 126 0.47 18.50 -14.75
N GLY A 127 0.88 19.66 -14.23
CA GLY A 127 1.02 20.88 -15.01
C GLY A 127 -0.25 21.71 -15.17
N ALA A 128 -1.44 21.12 -14.96
CA ALA A 128 -2.70 21.83 -15.10
C ALA A 128 -2.94 22.84 -13.98
N SER A 129 -2.46 22.53 -12.77
CA SER A 129 -2.61 23.43 -11.62
C SER A 129 -1.87 24.75 -11.82
N ALA A 130 -0.69 24.71 -12.43
CA ALA A 130 0.07 25.93 -12.72
C ALA A 130 -0.64 26.82 -13.75
N ALA A 131 -1.29 26.21 -14.73
CA ALA A 131 -2.06 26.96 -15.73
C ALA A 131 -3.32 27.57 -15.13
N ASN A 132 -3.93 26.91 -14.16
CA ASN A 132 -5.14 27.38 -13.50
C ASN A 132 -4.87 28.52 -12.51
N GLU A 133 -3.70 28.55 -11.91
CA GLU A 133 -3.32 29.63 -11.01
C GLU A 133 -3.08 30.94 -11.72
N ASP A 134 -2.66 30.88 -12.96
CA ASP A 134 -2.38 32.06 -13.80
C ASP A 134 -3.64 32.56 -14.50
N GLY A 135 -4.69 31.81 -14.45
CA GLY A 135 -5.97 32.16 -15.02
C GLY A 135 -6.90 32.74 -13.99
#